data_6646e043c4c10ac4e50d5aa2cb648789
#
_entry.id   6646e043c4c10ac4e50d5aa2cb648789
#
_cell.length_a   1.000
_cell.length_b   1.000
_cell.length_c   1.000
_cell.angle_alpha   90.00
_cell.angle_beta   90.00
_cell.angle_gamma   90.00
#
_symmetry.space_group_name_H-M   'P 1'
#
loop_
_entity.id
_entity.type
_entity.pdbx_description
1 polymer ?
#
loop_
_entity_poly.entity_id
_entity_poly.type
_entity_poly.pdbx_seq_one_letter_code
_entity_poly.pdbx_strand_id
1 'polypeptide(L)'
;LKVSASQRLQSAEDAQGHPLRVEGSNVIIPNILLEKEPREIELDWMDSDGLAASRPVKIQLEPIEDKQPSIYLRGGENDRYVLEDTSIELEVEAADDFGLREMGVEWQGEKSFYDGNEDENGASAPKPAGADKPAPGLRGEKVLADGQPTQTGLKGTFLFQARALKLSPQRVVIRGF
;
A
#
# COMPACT_ATOMS: atom_id res chain seq x y z
N LEU A 1 12.56 -0.68 -20.90
CA LEU A 1 12.77 0.71 -21.29
C LEU A 1 12.62 0.85 -22.80
N LYS A 2 12.01 1.94 -23.25
CA LYS A 2 11.89 2.28 -24.66
C LYS A 2 12.57 3.63 -24.90
N VAL A 3 13.53 3.64 -25.82
CA VAL A 3 14.26 4.84 -26.23
C VAL A 3 13.90 5.15 -27.67
N SER A 4 13.53 6.40 -27.96
CA SER A 4 13.10 6.81 -29.29
C SER A 4 14.15 7.72 -29.95
N ALA A 5 14.52 7.41 -31.19
CA ALA A 5 15.36 8.25 -32.05
C ALA A 5 14.46 9.10 -32.97
N SER A 6 15.04 10.15 -33.54
CA SER A 6 14.36 11.02 -34.53
C SER A 6 14.21 10.37 -35.90
N GLN A 7 15.03 9.37 -36.20
CA GLN A 7 15.03 8.66 -37.49
C GLN A 7 14.84 7.17 -37.29
N ARG A 8 14.52 6.47 -38.37
CA ARG A 8 14.38 5.01 -38.37
C ARG A 8 15.76 4.38 -38.15
N LEU A 9 15.83 3.42 -37.25
CA LEU A 9 17.05 2.71 -36.91
C LEU A 9 17.17 1.40 -37.69
N GLN A 10 18.39 1.05 -38.07
CA GLN A 10 18.76 -0.23 -38.64
C GLN A 10 19.18 -1.21 -37.56
N SER A 11 20.04 -0.76 -36.64
CA SER A 11 20.54 -1.57 -35.51
C SER A 11 20.78 -0.72 -34.27
N ALA A 12 20.85 -1.38 -33.13
CA ALA A 12 21.31 -0.80 -31.86
C ALA A 12 22.00 -1.88 -31.04
N GLU A 13 22.99 -1.46 -30.26
CA GLU A 13 23.82 -2.34 -29.42
C GLU A 13 24.01 -1.69 -28.04
N ASP A 14 24.25 -2.53 -27.04
CA ASP A 14 24.67 -2.07 -25.71
C ASP A 14 26.19 -1.81 -25.66
N ALA A 15 26.68 -1.32 -24.52
CA ALA A 15 28.12 -1.05 -24.29
C ALA A 15 29.02 -2.29 -24.48
N GLN A 16 28.47 -3.49 -24.45
CA GLN A 16 29.18 -4.76 -24.64
C GLN A 16 29.09 -5.27 -26.09
N GLY A 17 28.39 -4.56 -26.98
CA GLY A 17 28.17 -4.94 -28.36
C GLY A 17 27.06 -6.00 -28.53
N HIS A 18 26.20 -6.21 -27.52
CA HIS A 18 25.05 -7.11 -27.67
C HIS A 18 23.94 -6.41 -28.43
N PRO A 19 23.36 -7.06 -29.46
CA PRO A 19 22.31 -6.46 -30.23
C PRO A 19 21.03 -6.23 -29.41
N LEU A 20 20.44 -5.06 -29.54
CA LEU A 20 19.19 -4.67 -28.94
C LEU A 20 18.05 -4.73 -29.96
N ARG A 21 16.85 -4.98 -29.48
CA ARG A 21 15.66 -5.01 -30.33
C ARG A 21 15.31 -3.61 -30.84
N VAL A 22 15.24 -3.45 -32.15
CA VAL A 22 14.83 -2.21 -32.81
C VAL A 22 13.43 -2.35 -33.40
N GLU A 23 12.57 -1.38 -33.15
CA GLU A 23 11.21 -1.29 -33.71
C GLU A 23 11.02 0.11 -34.35
N GLY A 24 11.27 0.22 -35.63
CA GLY A 24 11.21 1.49 -36.36
C GLY A 24 12.28 2.46 -35.88
N SER A 25 11.89 3.52 -35.19
CA SER A 25 12.79 4.47 -34.54
C SER A 25 13.02 4.23 -33.05
N ASN A 26 12.60 3.07 -32.52
CA ASN A 26 12.69 2.78 -31.10
C ASN A 26 13.64 1.64 -30.82
N VAL A 27 14.45 1.80 -29.77
CA VAL A 27 15.25 0.74 -29.16
C VAL A 27 14.51 0.23 -27.93
N ILE A 28 14.32 -1.07 -27.85
CA ILE A 28 13.67 -1.74 -26.71
C ILE A 28 14.74 -2.43 -25.87
N ILE A 29 14.89 -1.99 -24.64
CA ILE A 29 15.81 -2.58 -23.67
C ILE A 29 14.94 -3.39 -22.69
N PRO A 30 14.96 -4.73 -22.78
CA PRO A 30 14.17 -5.57 -21.91
C PRO A 30 14.80 -5.65 -20.50
N ASN A 31 13.97 -5.92 -19.50
CA ASN A 31 14.39 -6.36 -18.16
C ASN A 31 15.49 -5.52 -17.49
N ILE A 32 15.29 -4.20 -17.44
CA ILE A 32 16.18 -3.35 -16.62
C ILE A 32 15.83 -3.59 -15.16
N LEU A 33 16.74 -4.25 -14.45
CA LEU A 33 16.68 -4.32 -13.00
C LEU A 33 17.28 -3.02 -12.45
N LEU A 34 16.44 -2.23 -11.76
CA LEU A 34 16.90 -1.07 -11.00
C LEU A 34 17.27 -1.55 -9.60
N GLU A 35 18.56 -1.44 -9.29
CA GLU A 35 19.08 -1.61 -7.93
C GLU A 35 19.00 -0.27 -7.17
N LYS A 36 19.40 -0.26 -5.90
CA LYS A 36 19.39 0.97 -5.09
C LYS A 36 20.36 2.05 -5.57
N GLU A 37 21.29 1.71 -6.45
CA GLU A 37 22.29 2.62 -6.98
C GLU A 37 21.92 3.11 -8.38
N PRO A 38 22.28 4.37 -8.73
CA PRO A 38 22.13 4.86 -10.09
C PRO A 38 22.85 3.96 -11.09
N ARG A 39 22.22 3.71 -12.25
CA ARG A 39 22.76 2.89 -13.31
C ARG A 39 22.86 3.70 -14.60
N GLU A 40 24.01 3.63 -15.27
CA GLU A 40 24.21 4.18 -16.59
C GLU A 40 24.05 3.06 -17.65
N ILE A 41 23.28 3.36 -18.70
CA ILE A 41 23.14 2.51 -19.89
C ILE A 41 23.73 3.26 -21.07
N GLU A 42 24.69 2.67 -21.75
CA GLU A 42 25.25 3.20 -22.99
C GLU A 42 24.66 2.46 -24.19
N LEU A 43 24.29 3.20 -25.22
CA LEU A 43 23.69 2.68 -26.45
C LEU A 43 24.43 3.25 -27.66
N ASP A 44 24.82 2.35 -28.54
CA ASP A 44 25.23 2.69 -29.90
C ASP A 44 24.15 2.28 -30.89
N TRP A 45 23.98 3.05 -31.95
CA TRP A 45 23.04 2.74 -33.01
C TRP A 45 23.50 3.14 -34.37
N MET A 46 22.88 2.53 -35.39
CA MET A 46 23.01 2.90 -36.80
C MET A 46 21.59 3.17 -37.33
N ASP A 47 21.44 4.23 -38.08
CA ASP A 47 20.16 4.53 -38.74
C ASP A 47 19.99 3.75 -40.07
N SER A 48 18.83 3.91 -40.71
CA SER A 48 18.52 3.24 -41.99
C SER A 48 19.38 3.69 -43.16
N ASP A 49 20.07 4.82 -43.03
CA ASP A 49 20.96 5.39 -44.09
C ASP A 49 22.41 4.96 -43.83
N GLY A 50 22.68 4.13 -42.83
CA GLY A 50 24.00 3.61 -42.49
C GLY A 50 24.85 4.60 -41.68
N LEU A 51 24.27 5.67 -41.15
CA LEU A 51 24.96 6.60 -40.28
C LEU A 51 24.97 6.10 -38.84
N ALA A 52 26.16 5.89 -38.30
CA ALA A 52 26.34 5.55 -36.91
C ALA A 52 26.34 6.79 -36.01
N ALA A 53 25.94 6.62 -34.76
CA ALA A 53 26.09 7.68 -33.79
C ALA A 53 27.57 8.05 -33.59
N SER A 54 27.88 9.36 -33.59
CA SER A 54 29.26 9.82 -33.38
C SER A 54 29.76 9.60 -31.96
N ARG A 55 28.86 9.36 -31.02
CA ARG A 55 29.10 9.05 -29.61
C ARG A 55 28.00 8.16 -29.10
N PRO A 56 28.28 7.21 -28.17
CA PRO A 56 27.27 6.46 -27.47
C PRO A 56 26.28 7.40 -26.74
N VAL A 57 25.03 7.05 -26.76
CA VAL A 57 24.05 7.72 -25.93
C VAL A 57 24.08 7.12 -24.54
N LYS A 58 24.24 7.98 -23.54
CA LYS A 58 24.24 7.63 -22.14
C LYS A 58 22.90 7.97 -21.52
N ILE A 59 22.29 6.98 -20.90
CA ILE A 59 21.03 7.10 -20.17
C ILE A 59 21.32 6.80 -18.71
N GLN A 60 21.16 7.80 -17.86
CA GLN A 60 21.27 7.62 -16.42
C GLN A 60 19.91 7.28 -15.85
N LEU A 61 19.84 6.16 -15.12
CA LEU A 61 18.66 5.71 -14.40
C LEU A 61 18.91 5.90 -12.91
N GLU A 62 18.07 6.70 -12.28
CA GLU A 62 18.10 6.93 -10.85
C GLU A 62 16.92 6.20 -10.20
N PRO A 63 17.15 5.30 -9.23
CA PRO A 63 16.06 4.69 -8.49
C PRO A 63 15.40 5.73 -7.60
N ILE A 64 14.08 5.73 -7.60
CA ILE A 64 13.29 6.51 -6.64
C ILE A 64 12.97 5.56 -5.49
N GLU A 65 13.35 5.95 -4.29
CA GLU A 65 13.05 5.17 -3.09
C GLU A 65 11.55 5.19 -2.82
N ASP A 66 10.97 3.99 -2.70
CA ASP A 66 9.58 3.78 -2.34
C ASP A 66 9.38 4.12 -0.85
N LYS A 67 8.50 5.07 -0.57
CA LYS A 67 8.14 5.48 0.80
C LYS A 67 6.96 4.65 1.26
N GLN A 68 6.96 4.34 2.55
CA GLN A 68 5.82 3.65 3.14
C GLN A 68 4.54 4.49 3.03
N PRO A 69 3.39 3.88 2.69
CA PRO A 69 2.11 4.55 2.70
C PRO A 69 1.83 5.21 4.05
N SER A 70 1.22 6.38 4.01
CA SER A 70 0.75 7.07 5.20
C SER A 70 -0.76 7.00 5.28
N ILE A 71 -1.28 6.85 6.50
CA ILE A 71 -2.71 6.85 6.75
C ILE A 71 -3.04 7.75 7.94
N TYR A 72 -4.09 8.54 7.81
CA TYR A 72 -4.58 9.46 8.83
C TYR A 72 -6.04 9.18 9.13
N LEU A 73 -6.36 9.10 10.42
CA LEU A 73 -7.71 8.92 10.92
C LEU A 73 -8.09 10.18 11.70
N ARG A 74 -9.07 10.93 11.23
CA ARG A 74 -9.59 12.13 11.90
C ARG A 74 -10.91 11.83 12.58
N GLY A 75 -11.21 12.56 13.65
CA GLY A 75 -12.42 12.37 14.44
C GLY A 75 -12.32 11.34 15.55
N GLY A 76 -11.15 10.68 15.67
CA GLY A 76 -10.85 9.67 16.68
C GLY A 76 -9.58 9.93 17.50
N GLU A 77 -9.09 11.18 17.52
CA GLU A 77 -7.77 11.53 18.09
C GLU A 77 -7.65 11.36 19.61
N ASN A 78 -8.77 11.20 20.32
CA ASN A 78 -8.75 11.07 21.78
C ASN A 78 -9.59 9.87 22.24
N ASP A 79 -9.17 9.26 23.34
CA ASP A 79 -9.98 8.29 24.06
C ASP A 79 -11.30 8.97 24.50
N ARG A 80 -12.42 8.37 24.17
CA ARG A 80 -13.73 8.88 24.55
C ARG A 80 -14.67 7.76 24.96
N TYR A 81 -15.51 8.05 25.94
CA TYR A 81 -16.59 7.15 26.34
C TYR A 81 -17.83 7.48 25.53
N VAL A 82 -18.41 6.48 24.91
CA VAL A 82 -19.60 6.62 24.09
C VAL A 82 -20.66 5.58 24.45
N LEU A 83 -21.91 5.92 24.25
CA LEU A 83 -23.01 4.97 24.40
C LEU A 83 -23.05 4.04 23.17
N GLU A 84 -23.64 2.86 23.30
CA GLU A 84 -23.70 1.85 22.25
C GLU A 84 -24.42 2.30 20.96
N ASP A 85 -25.35 3.25 21.09
CA ASP A 85 -26.13 3.82 20.00
C ASP A 85 -25.53 5.13 19.44
N THR A 86 -24.46 5.63 20.07
CA THR A 86 -23.77 6.82 19.57
C THR A 86 -23.04 6.50 18.28
N SER A 87 -23.22 7.33 17.28
CA SER A 87 -22.47 7.27 16.02
C SER A 87 -21.31 8.23 16.05
N ILE A 88 -20.13 7.74 15.69
CA ILE A 88 -18.91 8.53 15.52
C ILE A 88 -18.52 8.46 14.04
N GLU A 89 -18.41 9.61 13.42
CA GLU A 89 -17.91 9.71 12.06
C GLU A 89 -16.37 9.87 12.10
N LEU A 90 -15.69 8.99 11.39
CA LEU A 90 -14.24 8.96 11.25
C LEU A 90 -13.90 9.18 9.79
N GLU A 91 -13.14 10.22 9.51
CA GLU A 91 -12.58 10.47 8.18
C GLU A 91 -11.23 9.76 8.08
N VAL A 92 -11.03 9.01 7.00
CA VAL A 92 -9.81 8.27 6.72
C VAL A 92 -9.20 8.80 5.43
N GLU A 93 -7.94 9.18 5.50
CA GLU A 93 -7.15 9.62 4.36
C GLU A 93 -5.88 8.80 4.28
N ALA A 94 -5.58 8.25 3.10
CA ALA A 94 -4.34 7.55 2.82
C ALA A 94 -3.60 8.21 1.67
N ALA A 95 -2.28 8.22 1.72
CA ALA A 95 -1.41 8.74 0.67
C ALA A 95 -0.16 7.88 0.50
N ASP A 96 0.27 7.72 -0.77
CA ASP A 96 1.42 6.96 -1.20
C ASP A 96 2.02 7.60 -2.46
N ASP A 97 3.31 7.43 -2.71
CA ASP A 97 3.98 8.03 -3.86
C ASP A 97 3.87 7.19 -5.15
N PHE A 98 3.61 5.89 -5.06
CA PHE A 98 3.46 5.02 -6.23
C PHE A 98 2.02 4.60 -6.51
N GLY A 99 1.20 4.43 -5.49
CA GLY A 99 -0.22 4.14 -5.64
C GLY A 99 -0.78 3.22 -4.57
N LEU A 100 -2.04 3.46 -4.24
CA LEU A 100 -2.78 2.74 -3.23
C LEU A 100 -3.67 1.69 -3.87
N ARG A 101 -3.67 0.50 -3.32
CA ARG A 101 -4.53 -0.60 -3.75
C ARG A 101 -5.92 -0.52 -3.11
N GLU A 102 -5.94 -0.29 -1.81
CA GLU A 102 -7.15 -0.21 -1.01
C GLU A 102 -6.88 0.58 0.27
N MET A 103 -7.92 1.11 0.87
CA MET A 103 -7.85 1.78 2.16
C MET A 103 -9.06 1.36 2.99
N GLY A 104 -8.85 1.14 4.28
CA GLY A 104 -9.92 0.74 5.17
C GLY A 104 -9.67 1.04 6.63
N VAL A 105 -10.54 0.53 7.45
CA VAL A 105 -10.42 0.55 8.91
C VAL A 105 -10.56 -0.84 9.48
N GLU A 106 -9.76 -1.13 10.48
CA GLU A 106 -9.90 -2.27 11.35
C GLU A 106 -10.27 -1.81 12.76
N TRP A 107 -11.03 -2.60 13.48
CA TRP A 107 -11.30 -2.38 14.89
C TRP A 107 -11.06 -3.65 15.70
N GLN A 108 -10.56 -3.44 16.90
CA GLN A 108 -10.31 -4.51 17.85
C GLN A 108 -10.81 -4.10 19.23
N GLY A 109 -11.73 -4.88 19.78
CA GLY A 109 -12.14 -4.78 21.16
C GLY A 109 -11.08 -5.39 22.08
N GLU A 110 -10.73 -4.69 23.13
CA GLU A 110 -9.95 -5.25 24.24
C GLU A 110 -10.93 -5.95 25.20
N LYS A 111 -10.50 -7.04 25.84
CA LYS A 111 -11.32 -7.74 26.83
C LYS A 111 -11.85 -6.76 27.86
N SER A 112 -13.15 -6.80 28.09
CA SER A 112 -13.81 -5.97 29.09
C SER A 112 -13.14 -6.14 30.46
N PHE A 113 -12.80 -5.03 31.10
CA PHE A 113 -12.40 -5.03 32.53
C PHE A 113 -13.55 -5.40 33.45
N TYR A 114 -14.74 -5.67 32.92
CA TYR A 114 -15.95 -6.04 33.66
C TYR A 114 -16.24 -7.53 33.71
N ASP A 115 -15.38 -8.40 33.20
CA ASP A 115 -15.42 -9.84 33.54
C ASP A 115 -14.85 -10.16 34.95
N GLY A 116 -14.76 -9.13 35.75
CA GLY A 116 -14.36 -9.21 37.15
C GLY A 116 -15.53 -9.51 38.09
N ASN A 117 -16.13 -10.66 37.99
CA ASN A 117 -16.52 -11.39 39.21
C ASN A 117 -15.31 -12.25 39.60
N GLU A 118 -14.25 -11.64 40.05
CA GLU A 118 -13.44 -12.22 41.11
C GLU A 118 -14.29 -12.12 42.35
N ASP A 119 -15.18 -13.11 42.53
CA ASP A 119 -15.71 -13.41 43.82
C ASP A 119 -14.51 -13.64 44.72
N GLU A 120 -14.41 -12.85 45.82
CA GLU A 120 -13.37 -12.92 46.86
C GLU A 120 -13.23 -14.31 47.52
N ASN A 121 -13.81 -15.34 46.96
CA ASN A 121 -13.84 -16.72 47.45
C ASN A 121 -13.13 -17.73 46.54
N GLY A 122 -12.05 -17.37 45.87
CA GLY A 122 -10.99 -18.34 45.48
C GLY A 122 -11.41 -19.64 44.77
N ALA A 123 -12.60 -19.76 44.21
CA ALA A 123 -13.05 -20.95 43.49
C ALA A 123 -13.00 -20.67 41.97
N SER A 124 -11.88 -21.02 41.33
CA SER A 124 -11.75 -21.06 39.90
C SER A 124 -12.80 -21.97 39.28
N ALA A 125 -13.84 -21.41 38.66
CA ALA A 125 -14.74 -22.18 37.82
C ALA A 125 -13.96 -22.76 36.63
N PRO A 126 -14.18 -24.04 36.27
CA PRO A 126 -13.46 -24.66 35.15
C PRO A 126 -13.76 -23.93 33.83
N LYS A 127 -12.71 -23.42 33.21
CA LYS A 127 -12.74 -22.76 31.90
C LYS A 127 -13.31 -23.77 30.88
N PRO A 128 -14.42 -23.49 30.18
CA PRO A 128 -14.92 -24.41 29.18
C PRO A 128 -13.88 -24.60 28.09
N ALA A 129 -13.49 -25.83 27.81
CA ALA A 129 -12.60 -26.22 26.73
C ALA A 129 -13.26 -25.87 25.39
N GLY A 130 -12.68 -24.90 24.65
CA GLY A 130 -13.16 -24.48 23.35
C GLY A 130 -13.22 -22.97 23.10
N ALA A 131 -12.66 -22.14 23.98
CA ALA A 131 -12.80 -20.68 23.94
C ALA A 131 -11.72 -19.95 23.13
N ASP A 132 -11.19 -20.54 22.04
CA ASP A 132 -10.20 -19.89 21.17
C ASP A 132 -10.81 -19.21 19.92
N LYS A 133 -12.12 -19.11 19.81
CA LYS A 133 -12.73 -18.25 18.79
C LYS A 133 -13.02 -16.89 19.41
N PRO A 134 -12.47 -15.78 18.84
CA PRO A 134 -12.83 -14.46 19.30
C PRO A 134 -14.35 -14.30 19.25
N ALA A 135 -14.93 -13.74 20.30
CA ALA A 135 -16.36 -13.51 20.35
C ALA A 135 -16.80 -12.63 19.16
N PRO A 136 -17.99 -12.88 18.55
CA PRO A 136 -18.51 -12.10 17.45
C PRO A 136 -18.50 -10.61 17.81
N GLY A 137 -17.88 -9.78 16.96
CA GLY A 137 -17.79 -8.33 17.19
C GLY A 137 -16.54 -7.84 17.91
N LEU A 138 -15.65 -8.74 18.40
CA LEU A 138 -14.42 -8.33 19.06
C LEU A 138 -13.38 -7.77 18.10
N ARG A 139 -13.40 -8.19 16.84
CA ARG A 139 -12.53 -7.73 15.77
C ARG A 139 -13.29 -7.67 14.45
N GLY A 140 -13.02 -6.67 13.66
CA GLY A 140 -13.54 -6.59 12.30
C GLY A 140 -12.73 -5.60 11.47
N GLU A 141 -13.02 -5.60 10.17
CA GLU A 141 -12.40 -4.71 9.20
C GLU A 141 -13.45 -4.26 8.19
N LYS A 142 -13.21 -3.13 7.57
CA LYS A 142 -14.05 -2.60 6.49
C LYS A 142 -13.20 -1.82 5.51
N VAL A 143 -13.20 -2.24 4.26
CA VAL A 143 -12.66 -1.47 3.15
C VAL A 143 -13.57 -0.27 2.89
N LEU A 144 -13.00 0.92 2.79
CA LEU A 144 -13.70 2.19 2.56
C LEU A 144 -13.53 2.68 1.13
N ALA A 145 -12.40 2.40 0.52
CA ALA A 145 -12.12 2.79 -0.85
C ALA A 145 -11.16 1.79 -1.50
N ASP A 146 -11.45 1.48 -2.77
CA ASP A 146 -10.55 0.77 -3.66
C ASP A 146 -9.72 1.78 -4.45
N GLY A 147 -8.44 1.54 -4.56
CA GLY A 147 -7.50 2.36 -5.31
C GLY A 147 -7.15 1.77 -6.67
N GLN A 148 -6.30 2.49 -7.39
CA GLN A 148 -5.73 2.07 -8.67
C GLN A 148 -4.21 2.18 -8.62
N PRO A 149 -3.46 1.44 -9.45
CA PRO A 149 -2.00 1.40 -9.40
C PRO A 149 -1.27 2.74 -9.49
N THR A 150 -1.97 3.79 -9.96
CA THR A 150 -1.41 5.16 -10.09
C THR A 150 -2.11 6.18 -9.20
N GLN A 151 -3.03 5.72 -8.36
CA GLN A 151 -3.80 6.60 -7.48
C GLN A 151 -3.05 6.80 -6.16
N THR A 152 -2.49 7.97 -5.99
CA THR A 152 -1.60 8.31 -4.85
C THR A 152 -2.35 8.80 -3.61
N GLY A 153 -3.66 8.94 -3.66
CA GLY A 153 -4.47 9.35 -2.51
C GLY A 153 -5.85 8.75 -2.51
N LEU A 154 -6.31 8.30 -1.34
CA LEU A 154 -7.65 7.81 -1.08
C LEU A 154 -8.27 8.54 0.10
N LYS A 155 -9.59 8.74 0.05
CA LYS A 155 -10.38 9.29 1.16
C LYS A 155 -11.65 8.49 1.33
N GLY A 156 -12.06 8.32 2.58
CA GLY A 156 -13.28 7.62 2.91
C GLY A 156 -13.80 8.03 4.28
N THR A 157 -15.04 7.66 4.57
CA THR A 157 -15.69 7.91 5.85
C THR A 157 -16.14 6.59 6.46
N PHE A 158 -15.87 6.40 7.73
CA PHE A 158 -16.33 5.27 8.52
C PHE A 158 -17.24 5.76 9.64
N LEU A 159 -18.47 5.29 9.64
CA LEU A 159 -19.39 5.52 10.73
C LEU A 159 -19.26 4.39 11.75
N PHE A 160 -18.61 4.68 12.88
CA PHE A 160 -18.50 3.75 14.00
C PHE A 160 -19.76 3.85 14.87
N GLN A 161 -20.39 2.71 15.12
CA GLN A 161 -21.50 2.59 16.07
C GLN A 161 -21.39 1.20 16.72
N ALA A 162 -21.20 1.15 18.05
CA ALA A 162 -20.92 -0.10 18.75
C ALA A 162 -22.08 -1.11 18.61
N ARG A 163 -23.34 -0.66 18.68
CA ARG A 163 -24.54 -1.50 18.47
C ARG A 163 -24.57 -2.13 17.08
N ALA A 164 -24.28 -1.35 16.03
CA ALA A 164 -24.28 -1.87 14.65
C ALA A 164 -23.18 -2.92 14.41
N LEU A 165 -22.06 -2.78 15.10
CA LEU A 165 -20.94 -3.71 15.07
C LEU A 165 -21.07 -4.86 16.07
N LYS A 166 -22.18 -4.89 16.85
CA LYS A 166 -22.46 -5.90 17.90
C LYS A 166 -21.36 -5.99 18.95
N LEU A 167 -20.78 -4.85 19.29
CA LEU A 167 -19.75 -4.75 20.32
C LEU A 167 -20.42 -4.60 21.70
N SER A 168 -20.02 -5.44 22.65
CA SER A 168 -20.35 -5.25 24.07
C SER A 168 -19.54 -4.09 24.66
N PRO A 169 -19.94 -3.53 25.84
CA PRO A 169 -19.17 -2.48 26.50
C PRO A 169 -17.73 -2.91 26.75
N GLN A 170 -16.79 -2.26 26.07
CA GLN A 170 -15.36 -2.57 26.11
C GLN A 170 -14.57 -1.41 25.54
N ARG A 171 -13.25 -1.40 25.75
CA ARG A 171 -12.36 -0.54 25.00
C ARG A 171 -12.22 -1.06 23.58
N VAL A 172 -12.34 -0.18 22.61
CA VAL A 172 -12.18 -0.51 21.19
C VAL A 172 -11.07 0.36 20.61
N VAL A 173 -10.11 -0.28 19.97
CA VAL A 173 -9.06 0.41 19.22
C VAL A 173 -9.43 0.33 17.75
N ILE A 174 -9.40 1.49 17.07
CA ILE A 174 -9.68 1.62 15.64
C ILE A 174 -8.40 2.10 14.96
N ARG A 175 -8.05 1.45 13.85
CA ARG A 175 -6.87 1.76 13.06
C ARG A 175 -7.25 1.83 11.58
N GLY A 176 -6.56 2.68 10.84
CA GLY A 176 -6.59 2.63 9.39
C GLY A 176 -5.57 1.62 8.82
N PHE A 177 -5.86 1.07 7.65
CA PHE A 177 -4.95 0.23 6.86
C PHE A 177 -5.05 0.55 5.37
#